data_477576c8484f3e6cf8a9f6b1502e6f06
#
_entry.id   477576c8484f3e6cf8a9f6b1502e6f06
#
_cell.length_a   1.000
_cell.length_b   1.000
_cell.length_c   1.000
_cell.angle_alpha   90.00
_cell.angle_beta   90.00
_cell.angle_gamma   90.00
#
_symmetry.space_group_name_H-M   'P 1'
#
loop_
_entity.id
_entity.type
_entity.pdbx_description
1 polymer ?
#
loop_
_entity_poly.entity_id
_entity_poly.type
_entity_poly.pdbx_seq_one_letter_code
_entity_poly.pdbx_strand_id
1 'polypeptide(L)'
;MPNGNLKVETTCPLCKSVRLARGDVVRKAAREGKELWCKSCRNQTRFANKDHPRKGTGVINNPELKRTRSSFYKAKQRCRLGAKHHPAYKNVEFKFKCLQDLIDEIGIRPEGTTLDRINGLGHYEQGNVRWATPIEQAQNRMPKHYWSKT
;
A
#
# COMPACT_ATOMS: atom_id res chain seq x y z
N MET A 1 37.46 3.57 22.25
CA MET A 1 36.01 3.27 22.19
C MET A 1 35.87 1.84 21.75
N PRO A 2 35.27 0.90 22.50
CA PRO A 2 35.08 -0.48 22.01
C PRO A 2 34.09 -0.48 20.84
N ASN A 3 34.48 -1.17 19.76
CA ASN A 3 33.76 -1.27 18.50
C ASN A 3 32.31 -1.66 18.72
N GLY A 4 31.36 -0.89 18.10
CA GLY A 4 29.92 -1.12 18.19
C GLY A 4 29.42 -2.48 17.66
N ASN A 5 30.33 -3.36 17.22
CA ASN A 5 30.06 -4.72 16.74
C ASN A 5 30.06 -5.79 17.83
N LEU A 6 30.40 -5.47 19.08
CA LEU A 6 30.36 -6.44 20.16
C LEU A 6 28.92 -6.91 20.37
N LYS A 7 28.69 -8.23 20.26
CA LYS A 7 27.39 -8.84 20.53
C LYS A 7 27.25 -9.09 22.03
N VAL A 8 26.10 -8.72 22.58
CA VAL A 8 25.77 -8.88 24.01
C VAL A 8 24.55 -9.78 24.12
N GLU A 9 24.56 -10.69 25.07
CA GLU A 9 23.39 -11.49 25.38
C GLU A 9 22.25 -10.61 25.94
N THR A 10 21.06 -10.81 25.41
CA THR A 10 19.86 -10.11 25.85
C THR A 10 18.70 -11.10 25.90
N THR A 11 17.88 -10.98 26.94
CA THR A 11 16.68 -11.81 27.13
C THR A 11 15.44 -11.05 26.64
N CYS A 12 14.63 -11.69 25.81
CA CYS A 12 13.36 -11.11 25.41
C CYS A 12 12.39 -11.06 26.59
N PRO A 13 11.82 -9.91 26.94
CA PRO A 13 10.93 -9.82 28.10
C PRO A 13 9.63 -10.61 27.94
N LEU A 14 9.17 -10.82 26.69
CA LEU A 14 7.91 -11.51 26.43
C LEU A 14 8.04 -13.04 26.40
N CYS A 15 8.96 -13.60 25.59
CA CYS A 15 9.11 -15.06 25.44
C CYS A 15 10.30 -15.65 26.21
N LYS A 16 11.05 -14.82 26.96
CA LYS A 16 12.23 -15.21 27.73
C LYS A 16 13.38 -15.84 26.93
N SER A 17 13.31 -15.84 25.59
CA SER A 17 14.41 -16.35 24.78
C SER A 17 15.66 -15.48 24.88
N VAL A 18 16.80 -16.12 25.05
CA VAL A 18 18.12 -15.46 25.04
C VAL A 18 18.61 -15.33 23.61
N ARG A 19 19.20 -14.19 23.27
CA ARG A 19 19.76 -13.90 21.95
C ARG A 19 20.93 -12.94 22.03
N LEU A 20 21.79 -12.97 21.02
CA LEU A 20 22.86 -12.01 20.85
C LEU A 20 22.35 -10.77 20.12
N ALA A 21 22.46 -9.61 20.72
CA ALA A 21 22.16 -8.32 20.13
C ALA A 21 23.42 -7.46 20.04
N ARG A 22 23.43 -6.50 19.12
CA ARG A 22 24.54 -5.56 19.00
C ARG A 22 24.59 -4.66 20.24
N GLY A 23 25.79 -4.47 20.80
CA GLY A 23 25.98 -3.71 22.03
C GLY A 23 25.55 -2.23 21.95
N ASP A 24 25.65 -1.62 20.75
CA ASP A 24 25.14 -0.25 20.52
C ASP A 24 23.60 -0.20 20.62
N VAL A 25 22.89 -1.21 20.11
CA VAL A 25 21.44 -1.31 20.19
C VAL A 25 20.98 -1.52 21.63
N VAL A 26 21.71 -2.36 22.39
CA VAL A 26 21.42 -2.61 23.82
C VAL A 26 21.59 -1.34 24.63
N ARG A 27 22.72 -0.64 24.46
CA ARG A 27 22.99 0.64 25.16
C ARG A 27 21.98 1.73 24.80
N LYS A 28 21.57 1.79 23.52
CA LYS A 28 20.55 2.75 23.07
C LYS A 28 19.19 2.46 23.72
N ALA A 29 18.78 1.20 23.73
CA ALA A 29 17.52 0.80 24.36
C ALA A 29 17.51 1.07 25.86
N ALA A 30 18.59 0.77 26.57
CA ALA A 30 18.73 1.06 27.99
C ALA A 30 18.61 2.58 28.28
N ARG A 31 19.23 3.42 27.44
CA ARG A 31 19.19 4.88 27.57
C ARG A 31 17.79 5.45 27.29
N GLU A 32 17.06 4.84 26.36
CA GLU A 32 15.69 5.24 25.97
C GLU A 32 14.60 4.56 26.80
N GLY A 33 14.94 3.72 27.79
CA GLY A 33 13.98 2.94 28.58
C GLY A 33 13.16 1.96 27.75
N LYS A 34 13.67 1.51 26.60
CA LYS A 34 12.96 0.62 25.67
C LYS A 34 13.33 -0.82 25.88
N GLU A 35 12.32 -1.68 25.92
CA GLU A 35 12.50 -3.12 25.96
C GLU A 35 12.99 -3.69 24.62
N LEU A 36 13.96 -4.60 24.68
CA LEU A 36 14.51 -5.30 23.52
C LEU A 36 13.80 -6.63 23.27
N TRP A 37 12.74 -6.59 22.50
CA TRP A 37 12.00 -7.77 22.14
C TRP A 37 12.70 -8.55 21.00
N CYS A 38 12.57 -9.88 21.00
CA CYS A 38 13.05 -10.68 19.88
C CYS A 38 12.22 -10.38 18.61
N LYS A 39 12.78 -10.74 17.44
CA LYS A 39 12.14 -10.46 16.14
C LYS A 39 10.71 -11.05 16.06
N SER A 40 10.53 -12.28 16.56
CA SER A 40 9.24 -12.97 16.58
C SER A 40 8.20 -12.22 17.44
N CYS A 41 8.53 -11.93 18.71
CA CYS A 41 7.63 -11.22 19.63
C CYS A 41 7.33 -9.79 19.16
N ARG A 42 8.33 -9.07 18.66
CA ARG A 42 8.14 -7.73 18.08
C ARG A 42 7.21 -7.77 16.86
N ASN A 43 7.29 -8.80 16.05
CA ASN A 43 6.37 -8.95 14.91
C ASN A 43 4.96 -9.28 15.39
N GLN A 44 4.81 -10.21 16.36
CA GLN A 44 3.50 -10.55 16.94
C GLN A 44 2.80 -9.33 17.53
N THR A 45 3.51 -8.50 18.31
CA THR A 45 2.93 -7.29 18.90
C THR A 45 2.62 -6.21 17.87
N ARG A 46 3.42 -6.07 16.83
CA ARG A 46 3.09 -5.19 15.69
C ARG A 46 1.80 -5.63 14.98
N PHE A 47 1.53 -6.94 14.96
CA PHE A 47 0.31 -7.50 14.37
C PHE A 47 -0.87 -7.53 15.35
N ALA A 48 -0.64 -7.56 16.65
CA ALA A 48 -1.69 -7.50 17.66
C ALA A 48 -2.26 -6.09 17.89
N ASN A 49 -1.54 -5.05 17.50
CA ASN A 49 -2.04 -3.68 17.63
C ASN A 49 -3.06 -3.36 16.53
N LYS A 50 -4.36 -3.47 16.88
CA LYS A 50 -5.53 -3.33 15.97
C LYS A 50 -5.61 -1.98 15.26
N ASP A 51 -5.07 -0.94 15.82
CA ASP A 51 -5.23 0.45 15.37
C ASP A 51 -4.05 0.98 14.54
N HIS A 52 -3.07 0.11 14.20
CA HIS A 52 -1.93 0.56 13.41
C HIS A 52 -2.28 0.66 11.91
N PRO A 53 -2.12 1.84 11.27
CA PRO A 53 -2.50 2.03 9.85
C PRO A 53 -1.75 1.13 8.84
N ARG A 54 -0.71 0.40 9.27
CA ARG A 54 -0.01 -0.61 8.44
C ARG A 54 -0.54 -2.04 8.58
N LYS A 55 -1.69 -2.22 9.22
CA LYS A 55 -2.27 -3.54 9.48
C LYS A 55 -2.80 -4.33 8.28
N GLY A 56 -2.75 -3.77 7.11
CA GLY A 56 -3.22 -4.44 5.91
C GLY A 56 -2.29 -5.52 5.31
N THR A 57 -1.17 -5.85 5.95
CA THR A 57 -0.20 -6.79 5.33
C THR A 57 -0.50 -8.27 5.57
N GLY A 58 -1.37 -8.61 6.55
CA GLY A 58 -1.75 -10.00 6.85
C GLY A 58 -2.72 -10.62 5.85
N VAL A 59 -3.42 -9.82 5.07
CA VAL A 59 -4.45 -10.26 4.09
C VAL A 59 -3.85 -10.51 2.69
N ILE A 60 -2.55 -10.33 2.53
CA ILE A 60 -1.87 -10.22 1.21
C ILE A 60 -1.69 -11.59 0.52
N ASN A 61 -2.02 -12.71 1.14
CA ASN A 61 -1.97 -14.01 0.49
C ASN A 61 -3.21 -14.32 -0.39
N ASN A 62 -4.23 -13.44 -0.39
CA ASN A 62 -5.32 -13.56 -1.35
C ASN A 62 -4.91 -12.91 -2.69
N PRO A 63 -4.81 -13.70 -3.79
CA PRO A 63 -4.39 -13.19 -5.10
C PRO A 63 -5.31 -12.09 -5.64
N GLU A 64 -6.60 -12.17 -5.36
CA GLU A 64 -7.61 -11.22 -5.82
C GLU A 64 -7.44 -9.86 -5.13
N LEU A 65 -7.25 -9.87 -3.81
CA LEU A 65 -6.99 -8.66 -3.05
C LEU A 65 -5.65 -8.03 -3.45
N LYS A 66 -4.65 -8.84 -3.78
CA LYS A 66 -3.36 -8.37 -4.31
C LYS A 66 -3.53 -7.68 -5.67
N ARG A 67 -4.38 -8.24 -6.56
CA ARG A 67 -4.73 -7.63 -7.85
C ARG A 67 -5.47 -6.31 -7.66
N THR A 68 -6.47 -6.27 -6.79
CA THR A 68 -7.25 -5.07 -6.43
C THR A 68 -6.35 -3.96 -5.90
N ARG A 69 -5.49 -4.28 -4.94
CA ARG A 69 -4.50 -3.36 -4.38
C ARG A 69 -3.54 -2.81 -5.45
N SER A 70 -3.06 -3.66 -6.35
CA SER A 70 -2.19 -3.23 -7.46
C SER A 70 -2.89 -2.22 -8.36
N SER A 71 -4.17 -2.45 -8.69
CA SER A 71 -4.97 -1.52 -9.50
C SER A 71 -5.17 -0.17 -8.82
N PHE A 72 -5.49 -0.17 -7.52
CA PHE A 72 -5.63 1.03 -6.70
C PHE A 72 -4.37 1.91 -6.75
N TYR A 73 -3.21 1.32 -6.44
CA TYR A 73 -1.96 2.10 -6.42
C TYR A 73 -1.51 2.55 -7.81
N LYS A 74 -1.75 1.74 -8.86
CA LYS A 74 -1.45 2.14 -10.24
C LYS A 74 -2.32 3.32 -10.69
N ALA A 75 -3.60 3.33 -10.36
CA ALA A 75 -4.50 4.45 -10.65
C ALA A 75 -4.07 5.72 -9.89
N LYS A 76 -3.80 5.61 -8.59
CA LYS A 76 -3.29 6.71 -7.76
C LYS A 76 -1.96 7.26 -8.30
N GLN A 77 -1.05 6.40 -8.76
CA GLN A 77 0.21 6.82 -9.36
C GLN A 77 0.01 7.56 -10.68
N ARG A 78 -0.91 7.09 -11.56
CA ARG A 78 -1.23 7.79 -12.82
C ARG A 78 -1.73 9.21 -12.56
N CYS A 79 -2.64 9.39 -11.59
CA CYS A 79 -3.12 10.72 -11.21
C CYS A 79 -2.00 11.60 -10.65
N ARG A 80 -1.12 11.04 -9.80
CA ARG A 80 0.04 11.78 -9.26
C ARG A 80 1.03 12.23 -10.35
N LEU A 81 1.24 11.43 -11.37
CA LEU A 81 2.11 11.76 -12.51
C LEU A 81 1.43 12.73 -13.48
N GLY A 82 0.08 12.70 -13.53
CA GLY A 82 -0.72 13.59 -14.36
C GLY A 82 -0.30 13.58 -15.83
N ALA A 83 -0.16 14.76 -16.41
CA ALA A 83 0.24 14.93 -17.82
C ALA A 83 1.60 14.32 -18.17
N LYS A 84 2.52 14.14 -17.20
CA LYS A 84 3.80 13.45 -17.42
C LYS A 84 3.62 11.96 -17.73
N HIS A 85 2.52 11.35 -17.27
CA HIS A 85 2.18 9.98 -17.62
C HIS A 85 1.46 9.91 -18.98
N HIS A 86 0.40 10.71 -19.13
CA HIS A 86 -0.39 10.80 -20.36
C HIS A 86 -1.27 12.07 -20.29
N PRO A 87 -1.49 12.81 -21.41
CA PRO A 87 -2.29 14.03 -21.42
C PRO A 87 -3.67 13.89 -20.79
N ALA A 88 -4.32 12.71 -20.96
CA ALA A 88 -5.62 12.40 -20.36
C ALA A 88 -5.66 12.43 -18.82
N TYR A 89 -4.52 12.50 -18.14
CA TYR A 89 -4.42 12.59 -16.68
C TYR A 89 -4.05 13.98 -16.17
N LYS A 90 -3.99 15.00 -17.03
CA LYS A 90 -3.57 16.38 -16.68
C LYS A 90 -4.31 16.92 -15.44
N ASN A 91 -5.63 16.71 -15.40
CA ASN A 91 -6.50 17.22 -14.34
C ASN A 91 -7.27 16.12 -13.62
N VAL A 92 -6.78 14.88 -13.66
CA VAL A 92 -7.47 13.74 -13.03
C VAL A 92 -6.97 13.53 -11.62
N GLU A 93 -7.89 13.54 -10.67
CA GLU A 93 -7.64 13.28 -9.27
C GLU A 93 -8.04 11.86 -8.87
N PHE A 94 -7.42 11.37 -7.82
CA PHE A 94 -7.77 10.10 -7.18
C PHE A 94 -8.37 10.40 -5.80
N LYS A 95 -9.70 10.31 -5.69
CA LYS A 95 -10.46 10.78 -4.51
C LYS A 95 -10.70 9.70 -3.45
N PHE A 96 -10.37 8.43 -3.70
CA PHE A 96 -10.46 7.39 -2.67
C PHE A 96 -9.35 7.54 -1.63
N LYS A 97 -9.71 7.58 -0.35
CA LYS A 97 -8.78 7.76 0.78
C LYS A 97 -7.97 6.49 1.02
N CYS A 98 -8.62 5.33 0.98
CA CYS A 98 -8.00 4.03 1.22
C CYS A 98 -8.50 2.96 0.25
N LEU A 99 -7.87 1.77 0.27
CA LEU A 99 -8.25 0.65 -0.57
C LEU A 99 -9.65 0.13 -0.23
N GLN A 100 -10.05 0.24 1.04
CA GLN A 100 -11.36 -0.23 1.49
C GLN A 100 -12.49 0.56 0.83
N ASP A 101 -12.35 1.88 0.72
CA ASP A 101 -13.35 2.74 0.05
C ASP A 101 -13.62 2.28 -1.40
N LEU A 102 -12.55 1.86 -2.12
CA LEU A 102 -12.70 1.33 -3.48
C LEU A 102 -13.39 -0.03 -3.49
N ILE A 103 -13.08 -0.90 -2.51
CA ILE A 103 -13.68 -2.23 -2.39
C ILE A 103 -15.16 -2.12 -2.02
N ASP A 104 -15.52 -1.19 -1.15
CA ASP A 104 -16.92 -0.95 -0.76
C ASP A 104 -17.75 -0.42 -1.93
N GLU A 105 -17.12 0.34 -2.84
CA GLU A 105 -17.79 0.91 -4.02
C GLU A 105 -17.99 -0.13 -5.14
N ILE A 106 -16.96 -0.85 -5.54
CA ILE A 106 -17.00 -1.70 -6.74
C ILE A 106 -16.54 -3.16 -6.51
N GLY A 107 -16.35 -3.55 -5.25
CA GLY A 107 -15.92 -4.91 -4.88
C GLY A 107 -14.46 -5.23 -5.19
N ILE A 108 -14.12 -6.50 -5.01
CA ILE A 108 -12.79 -7.04 -5.34
C ILE A 108 -12.67 -7.18 -6.86
N ARG A 109 -11.47 -6.92 -7.38
CA ARG A 109 -11.16 -6.97 -8.80
C ARG A 109 -11.38 -8.37 -9.40
N PRO A 110 -12.34 -8.55 -10.35
CA PRO A 110 -12.49 -9.77 -11.10
C PRO A 110 -11.27 -10.05 -11.99
N GLU A 111 -11.08 -11.31 -12.34
CA GLU A 111 -10.00 -11.70 -13.26
C GLU A 111 -10.23 -11.10 -14.66
N GLY A 112 -9.15 -10.77 -15.35
CA GLY A 112 -9.22 -10.19 -16.69
C GLY A 112 -9.64 -8.72 -16.75
N THR A 113 -10.00 -8.09 -15.62
CA THR A 113 -10.44 -6.69 -15.59
C THR A 113 -9.35 -5.73 -15.08
N THR A 114 -9.53 -4.45 -15.29
CA THR A 114 -8.71 -3.39 -14.66
C THR A 114 -9.60 -2.22 -14.24
N LEU A 115 -9.08 -1.36 -13.34
CA LEU A 115 -9.81 -0.19 -12.87
C LEU A 115 -9.93 0.85 -14.00
N ASP A 116 -11.16 1.17 -14.35
CA ASP A 116 -11.53 2.13 -15.39
C ASP A 116 -12.42 3.24 -14.81
N ARG A 117 -12.44 4.39 -15.48
CA ARG A 117 -13.38 5.49 -15.21
C ARG A 117 -14.53 5.40 -16.18
N ILE A 118 -15.77 5.42 -15.71
CA ILE A 118 -16.98 5.40 -16.53
C ILE A 118 -16.98 6.62 -17.45
N ASN A 119 -16.81 7.82 -16.88
CA ASN A 119 -16.54 9.04 -17.62
C ASN A 119 -15.01 9.29 -17.63
N GLY A 120 -14.37 9.12 -18.78
CA GLY A 120 -12.93 9.31 -18.96
C GLY A 120 -12.43 10.74 -18.68
N LEU A 121 -13.31 11.73 -18.66
CA LEU A 121 -12.99 13.13 -18.33
C LEU A 121 -13.07 13.43 -16.83
N GLY A 122 -13.79 12.60 -16.07
CA GLY A 122 -13.95 12.74 -14.63
C GLY A 122 -12.76 12.20 -13.81
N HIS A 123 -12.90 12.22 -12.51
CA HIS A 123 -11.92 11.75 -11.54
C HIS A 123 -12.12 10.26 -11.21
N TYR A 124 -11.15 9.64 -10.52
CA TYR A 124 -11.39 8.37 -9.82
C TYR A 124 -12.13 8.67 -8.51
N GLU A 125 -13.44 8.60 -8.55
CA GLU A 125 -14.35 8.96 -7.46
C GLU A 125 -15.54 8.01 -7.40
N GLN A 126 -16.31 8.06 -6.31
CA GLN A 126 -17.55 7.30 -6.18
C GLN A 126 -18.49 7.57 -7.35
N GLY A 127 -19.14 6.54 -7.86
CA GLY A 127 -20.03 6.60 -9.03
C GLY A 127 -19.32 6.69 -10.38
N ASN A 128 -18.01 6.96 -10.43
CA ASN A 128 -17.25 7.10 -11.68
C ASN A 128 -16.18 6.04 -11.90
N VAL A 129 -16.21 4.95 -11.17
CA VAL A 129 -15.25 3.84 -11.32
C VAL A 129 -15.96 2.51 -11.56
N ARG A 130 -15.28 1.62 -12.28
CA ARG A 130 -15.73 0.24 -12.51
C ARG A 130 -14.54 -0.69 -12.76
N TRP A 131 -14.77 -1.98 -12.61
CA TRP A 131 -13.90 -2.99 -13.19
C TRP A 131 -14.31 -3.21 -14.65
N ALA A 132 -13.39 -3.00 -15.57
CA ALA A 132 -13.66 -3.14 -17.01
C ALA A 132 -12.63 -4.05 -17.68
N THR A 133 -13.11 -4.82 -18.64
CA THR A 133 -12.27 -5.63 -19.54
C THR A 133 -11.48 -4.73 -20.51
N PRO A 134 -10.41 -5.22 -21.14
CA PRO A 134 -9.69 -4.46 -22.15
C PRO A 134 -10.57 -4.00 -23.33
N ILE A 135 -11.58 -4.80 -23.69
CA ILE A 135 -12.53 -4.48 -24.78
C ILE A 135 -13.40 -3.28 -24.38
N GLU A 136 -14.01 -3.32 -23.19
CA GLU A 136 -14.83 -2.22 -22.67
C GLU A 136 -14.01 -0.93 -22.52
N GLN A 137 -12.76 -1.02 -22.08
CA GLN A 137 -11.88 0.15 -22.01
C GLN A 137 -11.51 0.71 -23.37
N ALA A 138 -11.32 -0.15 -24.37
CA ALA A 138 -11.05 0.28 -25.74
C ALA A 138 -12.26 1.05 -26.32
N GLN A 139 -13.47 0.58 -26.05
CA GLN A 139 -14.72 1.25 -26.46
C GLN A 139 -14.93 2.57 -25.73
N ASN A 140 -14.53 2.66 -24.45
CA ASN A 140 -14.64 3.88 -23.63
C ASN A 140 -13.51 4.89 -23.87
N ARG A 141 -12.54 4.56 -24.72
CA ARG A 141 -11.39 5.43 -24.97
C ARG A 141 -11.76 6.64 -25.82
N MET A 142 -11.51 7.83 -25.30
CA MET A 142 -11.69 9.06 -26.06
C MET A 142 -10.73 9.12 -27.25
N PRO A 143 -11.20 9.64 -28.42
CA PRO A 143 -10.37 9.79 -29.62
C PRO A 143 -9.11 10.62 -29.34
N LYS A 144 -7.99 10.30 -30.00
CA LYS A 144 -6.70 10.99 -29.80
C LYS A 144 -6.77 12.50 -30.01
N HIS A 145 -7.58 12.96 -30.99
CA HIS A 145 -7.71 14.39 -31.29
C HIS A 145 -8.32 15.21 -30.16
N TYR A 146 -9.01 14.57 -29.20
CA TYR A 146 -9.56 15.25 -28.05
C TYR A 146 -8.48 15.80 -27.10
N TRP A 147 -7.34 15.12 -27.02
CA TRP A 147 -6.22 15.46 -26.13
C TRP A 147 -5.17 16.37 -26.79
N SER A 148 -5.22 16.51 -28.11
CA SER A 148 -4.25 17.32 -28.87
C SER A 148 -4.59 18.81 -28.93
N LYS A 149 -5.78 19.22 -28.45
CA LYS A 149 -6.27 20.61 -28.48
C LYS A 149 -6.18 21.34 -27.13
N THR A 150 -5.58 20.73 -26.12
CA THR A 150 -5.34 21.29 -24.78
C THR A 150 -3.86 21.37 -24.47
#